data_60d4696a0eb73e6da4b7cfdc5b817600
#
_entry.id   60d4696a0eb73e6da4b7cfdc5b817600
#
_cell.length_a   1.000
_cell.length_b   1.000
_cell.length_c   1.000
_cell.angle_alpha   90.00
_cell.angle_beta   90.00
_cell.angle_gamma   90.00
#
_symmetry.space_group_name_H-M   'P 1'
#
loop_
_entity.id
_entity.type
_entity.pdbx_description
1 polymer ?
#
loop_
_entity_poly.entity_id
_entity_poly.type
_entity_poly.pdbx_seq_one_letter_code
_entity_poly.pdbx_strand_id
1 'polypeptide(L)'
;MSTIYLSQDGYDNLKKELTTLKSIDRPRIINQIAEARDKGDLSENAEYDAAKEAQGLLEARISKLENDVANARVLDESQMDISTVHLLTKATIKNTENGMEMTYAIVSETEADLAAKKISATSPIGKGLLGKAVGEIADIEVPNGIVHFEVIKIERL
;
A
#
# COMPACT_ATOMS: atom_id res chain seq x y z
N MET A 1 -0.28 -11.94 -14.68
CA MET A 1 -0.10 -11.16 -13.45
C MET A 1 0.19 -9.72 -13.77
N SER A 2 -0.41 -8.81 -13.05
CA SER A 2 -0.28 -7.39 -13.33
C SER A 2 1.02 -6.82 -12.75
N THR A 3 1.67 -5.96 -13.51
CA THR A 3 2.84 -5.22 -13.07
C THR A 3 2.45 -4.22 -11.98
N ILE A 4 3.27 -4.14 -10.94
CA ILE A 4 3.11 -3.19 -9.85
C ILE A 4 4.16 -2.09 -10.02
N TYR A 5 3.74 -0.84 -10.12
CA TYR A 5 4.67 0.28 -10.25
C TYR A 5 4.92 0.91 -8.89
N LEU A 6 6.18 0.95 -8.48
CA LEU A 6 6.60 1.41 -7.17
C LEU A 6 7.65 2.52 -7.27
N SER A 7 7.71 3.34 -6.23
CA SER A 7 8.85 4.18 -5.98
C SER A 7 10.03 3.31 -5.54
N GLN A 8 11.25 3.86 -5.60
CA GLN A 8 12.43 3.14 -5.10
C GLN A 8 12.27 2.82 -3.61
N ASP A 9 11.78 3.78 -2.83
CA ASP A 9 11.54 3.58 -1.39
C ASP A 9 10.50 2.49 -1.14
N GLY A 10 9.42 2.46 -1.90
CA GLY A 10 8.39 1.43 -1.80
C GLY A 10 8.93 0.04 -2.11
N TYR A 11 9.74 -0.08 -3.14
CA TYR A 11 10.40 -1.33 -3.51
C TYR A 11 11.36 -1.80 -2.41
N ASP A 12 12.19 -0.90 -1.91
CA ASP A 12 13.15 -1.22 -0.84
C ASP A 12 12.43 -1.65 0.44
N ASN A 13 11.32 -0.99 0.78
CA ASN A 13 10.51 -1.34 1.95
C ASN A 13 9.88 -2.73 1.81
N LEU A 14 9.38 -3.09 0.63
CA LEU A 14 8.85 -4.43 0.37
C LEU A 14 9.91 -5.50 0.58
N LYS A 15 11.09 -5.31 0.02
CA LYS A 15 12.21 -6.25 0.16
C LYS A 15 12.64 -6.38 1.60
N LYS A 16 12.69 -5.27 2.33
CA LYS A 16 13.06 -5.25 3.74
C LYS A 16 12.04 -6.00 4.60
N GLU A 17 10.75 -5.77 4.38
CA GLU A 17 9.68 -6.50 5.06
C GLU A 17 9.79 -8.00 4.78
N LEU A 18 9.95 -8.37 3.52
CA LEU A 18 10.09 -9.77 3.12
C LEU A 18 11.28 -10.45 3.81
N THR A 19 12.42 -9.77 3.87
CA THR A 19 13.61 -10.27 4.57
C THR A 19 13.33 -10.49 6.05
N THR A 20 12.66 -9.54 6.72
CA THR A 20 12.29 -9.65 8.13
C THR A 20 11.36 -10.84 8.37
N LEU A 21 10.34 -10.99 7.55
CA LEU A 21 9.39 -12.11 7.67
C LEU A 21 10.07 -13.47 7.54
N LYS A 22 11.02 -13.59 6.62
CA LYS A 22 11.73 -14.86 6.36
C LYS A 22 12.82 -15.15 7.39
N SER A 23 13.54 -14.13 7.85
CA SER A 23 14.73 -14.32 8.70
C SER A 23 14.45 -14.20 10.19
N ILE A 24 13.38 -13.52 10.59
CA ILE A 24 13.04 -13.27 11.98
C ILE A 24 11.72 -13.94 12.36
N ASP A 25 10.65 -13.62 11.65
CA ASP A 25 9.31 -14.08 12.02
C ASP A 25 9.11 -15.59 11.76
N ARG A 26 9.57 -16.07 10.62
CA ARG A 26 9.44 -17.49 10.29
C ARG A 26 10.15 -18.40 11.30
N PRO A 27 11.44 -18.17 11.65
CA PRO A 27 12.09 -18.97 12.68
C PRO A 27 11.41 -18.89 14.05
N ARG A 28 10.92 -17.71 14.42
CA ARG A 28 10.20 -17.51 15.69
C ARG A 28 8.94 -18.37 15.73
N ILE A 29 8.14 -18.40 14.68
CA ILE A 29 6.91 -19.19 14.63
C ILE A 29 7.22 -20.69 14.61
N ILE A 30 8.24 -21.12 13.88
CA ILE A 30 8.69 -22.51 13.86
C ILE A 30 9.04 -22.95 15.30
N ASN A 31 9.73 -22.09 16.04
CA ASN A 31 10.08 -22.34 17.43
C ASN A 31 8.85 -22.43 18.33
N GLN A 32 7.88 -21.54 18.14
CA GLN A 32 6.61 -21.57 18.89
C GLN A 32 5.84 -22.88 18.63
N ILE A 33 5.83 -23.36 17.40
CA ILE A 33 5.19 -24.63 17.06
C ILE A 33 5.90 -25.79 17.78
N ALA A 34 7.22 -25.80 17.76
CA ALA A 34 8.00 -26.85 18.43
C ALA A 34 7.76 -26.84 19.94
N GLU A 35 7.78 -25.67 20.58
CA GLU A 35 7.50 -25.52 22.01
C GLU A 35 6.08 -25.98 22.37
N ALA A 36 5.08 -25.60 21.56
CA ALA A 36 3.70 -25.99 21.80
C ALA A 36 3.53 -27.51 21.63
N ARG A 37 4.20 -28.11 20.65
CA ARG A 37 4.18 -29.57 20.43
C ARG A 37 4.74 -30.31 21.64
N ASP A 38 5.79 -29.77 22.21
CA ASP A 38 6.46 -30.42 23.36
C ASP A 38 5.60 -30.36 24.64
N LYS A 39 4.58 -29.51 24.70
CA LYS A 39 3.71 -29.37 25.87
C LYS A 39 2.59 -30.41 25.96
N GLY A 40 2.39 -31.24 24.93
CA GLY A 40 1.46 -32.35 25.08
C GLY A 40 0.59 -32.67 23.88
N ASP A 41 -0.66 -33.05 24.15
CA ASP A 41 -1.59 -33.59 23.15
C ASP A 41 -1.98 -32.51 22.11
N LEU A 42 -1.71 -32.79 20.85
CA LEU A 42 -1.98 -31.89 19.73
C LEU A 42 -3.48 -31.72 19.46
N SER A 43 -4.29 -32.69 19.82
CA SER A 43 -5.74 -32.64 19.55
C SER A 43 -6.48 -31.59 20.38
N GLU A 44 -5.94 -31.21 21.55
CA GLU A 44 -6.53 -30.25 22.48
C GLU A 44 -5.56 -29.11 22.86
N ASN A 45 -4.51 -28.93 22.10
CA ASN A 45 -3.46 -27.95 22.41
C ASN A 45 -3.77 -26.62 21.69
N ALA A 46 -4.36 -25.69 22.42
CA ALA A 46 -4.72 -24.36 21.88
C ALA A 46 -3.49 -23.56 21.47
N GLU A 47 -2.34 -23.72 22.15
CA GLU A 47 -1.10 -23.03 21.78
C GLU A 47 -0.57 -23.54 20.45
N TYR A 48 -0.64 -24.85 20.22
CA TYR A 48 -0.25 -25.45 18.95
C TYR A 48 -1.14 -24.96 17.81
N ASP A 49 -2.45 -24.97 18.01
CA ASP A 49 -3.40 -24.50 17.01
C ASP A 49 -3.19 -23.02 16.65
N ALA A 50 -2.96 -22.19 17.66
CA ALA A 50 -2.68 -20.76 17.45
C ALA A 50 -1.37 -20.55 16.70
N ALA A 51 -0.33 -21.31 17.02
CA ALA A 51 0.96 -21.22 16.33
C ALA A 51 0.86 -21.69 14.86
N LYS A 52 0.08 -22.73 14.59
CA LYS A 52 -0.16 -23.22 13.23
C LYS A 52 -0.95 -22.20 12.42
N GLU A 53 -1.94 -21.56 13.01
CA GLU A 53 -2.70 -20.49 12.36
C GLU A 53 -1.80 -19.29 12.02
N ALA A 54 -0.97 -18.88 12.99
CA ALA A 54 0.00 -17.81 12.76
C ALA A 54 0.99 -18.15 11.64
N GLN A 55 1.42 -19.41 11.56
CA GLN A 55 2.28 -19.87 10.47
C GLN A 55 1.59 -19.74 9.12
N GLY A 56 0.34 -20.13 9.03
CA GLY A 56 -0.44 -20.02 7.78
C GLY A 56 -0.56 -18.57 7.32
N LEU A 57 -0.86 -17.66 8.23
CA LEU A 57 -0.96 -16.23 7.93
C LEU A 57 0.39 -15.64 7.49
N LEU A 58 1.47 -16.03 8.18
CA LEU A 58 2.82 -15.59 7.83
C LEU A 58 3.22 -16.06 6.43
N GLU A 59 3.02 -17.34 6.13
CA GLU A 59 3.39 -17.89 4.82
C GLU A 59 2.55 -17.27 3.69
N ALA A 60 1.29 -16.97 3.93
CA ALA A 60 0.44 -16.25 2.98
C ALA A 60 0.98 -14.83 2.72
N ARG A 61 1.42 -14.14 3.77
CA ARG A 61 2.02 -12.79 3.64
C ARG A 61 3.33 -12.84 2.87
N ILE A 62 4.19 -13.81 3.20
CA ILE A 62 5.46 -14.01 2.48
C ILE A 62 5.20 -14.25 0.99
N SER A 63 4.29 -15.14 0.67
CA SER A 63 3.94 -15.47 -0.71
C SER A 63 3.44 -14.24 -1.48
N LYS A 64 2.59 -13.44 -0.84
CA LYS A 64 2.09 -12.20 -1.43
C LYS A 64 3.22 -11.23 -1.72
N LEU A 65 4.12 -11.00 -0.75
CA LEU A 65 5.25 -10.08 -0.92
C LEU A 65 6.24 -10.57 -1.96
N GLU A 66 6.52 -11.87 -2.02
CA GLU A 66 7.39 -12.44 -3.05
C GLU A 66 6.80 -12.19 -4.45
N ASN A 67 5.51 -12.37 -4.59
CA ASN A 67 4.81 -12.12 -5.84
C ASN A 67 4.84 -10.63 -6.21
N ASP A 68 4.60 -9.76 -5.25
CA ASP A 68 4.65 -8.31 -5.45
C ASP A 68 6.05 -7.86 -5.89
N VAL A 69 7.10 -8.35 -5.22
CA VAL A 69 8.49 -8.04 -5.59
C VAL A 69 8.82 -8.56 -7.00
N ALA A 70 8.38 -9.76 -7.34
CA ALA A 70 8.63 -10.35 -8.65
C ALA A 70 7.96 -9.56 -9.79
N ASN A 71 6.81 -8.95 -9.52
CA ASN A 71 6.06 -8.19 -10.52
C ASN A 71 6.28 -6.67 -10.42
N ALA A 72 7.15 -6.22 -9.54
CA ALA A 72 7.39 -4.81 -9.33
C ALA A 72 8.26 -4.20 -10.43
N ARG A 73 7.95 -2.94 -10.75
CA ARG A 73 8.79 -2.07 -11.59
C ARG A 73 8.97 -0.77 -10.86
N VAL A 74 10.23 -0.36 -10.69
CA VAL A 74 10.56 0.90 -10.04
C VAL A 74 10.51 2.01 -11.08
N LEU A 75 9.77 3.07 -10.77
CA LEU A 75 9.69 4.27 -11.61
C LEU A 75 10.65 5.33 -11.08
N ASP A 76 11.31 6.03 -11.99
CA ASP A 76 12.17 7.16 -11.64
C ASP A 76 11.29 8.41 -11.43
N GLU A 77 11.07 8.77 -10.18
CA GLU A 77 10.23 9.90 -9.79
C GLU A 77 10.75 11.23 -10.32
N SER A 78 12.07 11.35 -10.50
CA SER A 78 12.69 12.58 -11.00
C SER A 78 12.37 12.86 -12.48
N GLN A 79 11.94 11.85 -13.21
CA GLN A 79 11.58 11.95 -14.63
C GLN A 79 10.07 12.03 -14.86
N MET A 80 9.26 12.06 -13.79
CA MET A 80 7.81 12.07 -13.93
C MET A 80 7.31 13.39 -14.51
N ASP A 81 6.39 13.27 -15.47
CA ASP A 81 5.62 14.39 -15.98
C ASP A 81 4.62 14.85 -14.92
N ILE A 82 4.64 16.14 -14.61
CA ILE A 82 3.73 16.75 -13.64
C ILE A 82 2.69 17.68 -14.27
N SER A 83 2.48 17.56 -15.57
CA SER A 83 1.42 18.31 -16.25
C SER A 83 0.01 17.82 -15.87
N THR A 84 -0.12 16.56 -15.52
CA THR A 84 -1.34 15.95 -15.01
C THR A 84 -1.02 15.05 -13.83
N VAL A 85 -2.05 14.67 -13.08
CA VAL A 85 -1.88 13.73 -11.95
C VAL A 85 -1.65 12.33 -12.49
N HIS A 86 -0.56 11.71 -12.06
CA HIS A 86 -0.18 10.35 -12.42
C HIS A 86 0.23 9.56 -11.17
N LEU A 87 0.42 8.28 -11.36
CA LEU A 87 1.06 7.43 -10.36
C LEU A 87 2.43 8.03 -9.99
N LEU A 88 2.72 8.07 -8.69
CA LEU A 88 3.94 8.63 -8.11
C LEU A 88 4.10 10.15 -8.28
N THR A 89 2.99 10.86 -8.40
CA THR A 89 2.96 12.31 -8.26
C THR A 89 2.21 12.68 -6.98
N LYS A 90 2.41 13.91 -6.52
CA LYS A 90 1.75 14.47 -5.35
C LYS A 90 0.81 15.58 -5.83
N ALA A 91 -0.45 15.47 -5.48
CA ALA A 91 -1.48 16.44 -5.87
C ALA A 91 -1.98 17.18 -4.65
N THR A 92 -1.98 18.51 -4.72
CA THR A 92 -2.67 19.37 -3.74
C THR A 92 -4.04 19.67 -4.32
N ILE A 93 -5.08 19.33 -3.57
CA ILE A 93 -6.47 19.48 -3.99
C ILE A 93 -7.23 20.36 -2.99
N LYS A 94 -8.23 21.07 -3.50
CA LYS A 94 -9.05 21.97 -2.71
C LYS A 94 -10.52 21.56 -2.85
N ASN A 95 -11.18 21.34 -1.73
CA ASN A 95 -12.63 21.14 -1.71
C ASN A 95 -13.31 22.45 -2.10
N THR A 96 -14.07 22.45 -3.18
CA THR A 96 -14.68 23.66 -3.72
C THR A 96 -15.82 24.20 -2.84
N GLU A 97 -16.38 23.38 -1.96
CA GLU A 97 -17.48 23.79 -1.09
C GLU A 97 -16.98 24.50 0.19
N ASN A 98 -15.96 23.92 0.84
CA ASN A 98 -15.46 24.46 2.13
C ASN A 98 -14.10 25.13 2.06
N GLY A 99 -13.42 25.05 0.90
CA GLY A 99 -12.12 25.67 0.69
C GLY A 99 -10.93 24.95 1.36
N MET A 100 -11.13 23.80 1.96
CA MET A 100 -10.05 23.04 2.59
C MET A 100 -9.13 22.44 1.56
N GLU A 101 -7.83 22.55 1.79
CA GLU A 101 -6.80 21.97 0.95
C GLU A 101 -6.18 20.74 1.60
N MET A 102 -5.85 19.77 0.78
CA MET A 102 -5.17 18.53 1.18
C MET A 102 -4.15 18.17 0.12
N THR A 103 -3.06 17.52 0.53
CA THR A 103 -2.04 17.04 -0.38
C THR A 103 -1.91 15.52 -0.23
N TYR A 104 -2.05 14.82 -1.33
CA TYR A 104 -1.92 13.36 -1.38
C TYR A 104 -0.92 12.93 -2.44
N ALA A 105 -0.10 11.93 -2.11
CA ALA A 105 0.68 11.20 -3.10
C ALA A 105 -0.19 10.09 -3.69
N ILE A 106 -0.17 9.95 -5.01
CA ILE A 106 -0.89 8.89 -5.70
C ILE A 106 0.08 7.72 -5.92
N VAL A 107 -0.20 6.60 -5.31
CA VAL A 107 0.71 5.45 -5.31
C VAL A 107 -0.05 4.17 -5.66
N SER A 108 0.68 3.07 -5.90
CA SER A 108 0.05 1.77 -6.03
C SER A 108 -0.57 1.35 -4.70
N GLU A 109 -1.54 0.45 -4.75
CA GLU A 109 -2.20 -0.06 -3.55
C GLU A 109 -1.20 -0.59 -2.52
N THR A 110 -0.12 -1.21 -2.98
CA THR A 110 0.95 -1.76 -2.14
C THR A 110 1.65 -0.71 -1.28
N GLU A 111 1.80 0.52 -1.80
CA GLU A 111 2.43 1.63 -1.07
C GLU A 111 1.43 2.52 -0.34
N ALA A 112 0.14 2.29 -0.47
CA ALA A 112 -0.87 3.16 0.12
C ALA A 112 -0.77 3.19 1.64
N ASP A 113 -0.76 4.39 2.20
CA ASP A 113 -0.68 4.65 3.64
C ASP A 113 -1.34 5.99 3.93
N LEU A 114 -2.55 5.95 4.40
CA LEU A 114 -3.33 7.16 4.64
C LEU A 114 -2.69 8.07 5.70
N ALA A 115 -2.04 7.49 6.70
CA ALA A 115 -1.33 8.27 7.73
C ALA A 115 -0.18 9.08 7.12
N ALA A 116 0.49 8.55 6.09
CA ALA A 116 1.54 9.24 5.35
C ALA A 116 1.01 10.05 4.17
N LYS A 117 -0.31 10.23 4.05
CA LYS A 117 -0.97 10.94 2.94
C LYS A 117 -0.69 10.31 1.57
N LYS A 118 -0.58 8.98 1.54
CA LYS A 118 -0.41 8.20 0.32
C LYS A 118 -1.69 7.44 0.03
N ILE A 119 -2.33 7.75 -1.09
CA ILE A 119 -3.58 7.08 -1.48
C ILE A 119 -3.37 6.22 -2.71
N SER A 120 -4.11 5.13 -2.77
CA SER A 120 -4.06 4.23 -3.91
C SER A 120 -4.64 4.90 -5.16
N ALA A 121 -3.98 4.68 -6.30
CA ALA A 121 -4.51 5.08 -7.60
C ALA A 121 -5.87 4.45 -7.90
N THR A 122 -6.21 3.34 -7.25
CA THR A 122 -7.51 2.66 -7.40
C THR A 122 -8.56 3.13 -6.40
N SER A 123 -8.18 3.97 -5.42
CA SER A 123 -9.14 4.56 -4.48
C SER A 123 -10.07 5.55 -5.20
N PRO A 124 -11.25 5.86 -4.63
CA PRO A 124 -12.16 6.83 -5.25
C PRO A 124 -11.50 8.17 -5.54
N ILE A 125 -10.74 8.72 -4.59
CA ILE A 125 -10.02 9.99 -4.77
C ILE A 125 -8.91 9.83 -5.82
N GLY A 126 -8.12 8.77 -5.73
CA GLY A 126 -7.05 8.49 -6.68
C GLY A 126 -7.56 8.36 -8.12
N LYS A 127 -8.62 7.58 -8.32
CA LYS A 127 -9.23 7.42 -9.64
C LYS A 127 -9.76 8.73 -10.20
N GLY A 128 -10.38 9.53 -9.35
CA GLY A 128 -10.95 10.82 -9.78
C GLY A 128 -9.89 11.83 -10.15
N LEU A 129 -8.72 11.78 -9.52
CA LEU A 129 -7.64 12.73 -9.76
C LEU A 129 -6.77 12.36 -10.96
N LEU A 130 -6.63 11.06 -11.28
CA LEU A 130 -5.77 10.62 -12.38
C LEU A 130 -6.11 11.31 -13.70
N GLY A 131 -5.08 11.87 -14.34
CA GLY A 131 -5.22 12.56 -15.62
C GLY A 131 -5.68 14.02 -15.52
N LYS A 132 -5.96 14.52 -14.32
CA LYS A 132 -6.37 15.91 -14.11
C LYS A 132 -5.18 16.84 -14.12
N ALA A 133 -5.34 17.99 -14.77
CA ALA A 133 -4.35 19.07 -14.77
C ALA A 133 -4.69 20.10 -13.68
N VAL A 134 -3.72 20.96 -13.36
CA VAL A 134 -3.95 22.08 -12.44
C VAL A 134 -5.10 22.95 -12.96
N GLY A 135 -6.03 23.28 -12.09
CA GLY A 135 -7.23 24.06 -12.43
C GLY A 135 -8.45 23.23 -12.81
N GLU A 136 -8.28 21.94 -13.08
CA GLU A 136 -9.39 21.05 -13.35
C GLU A 136 -10.06 20.58 -12.06
N ILE A 137 -11.35 20.30 -12.15
CA ILE A 137 -12.15 19.82 -11.02
C ILE A 137 -12.41 18.32 -11.20
N ALA A 138 -12.14 17.56 -10.15
CA ALA A 138 -12.46 16.14 -10.07
C ALA A 138 -13.74 15.95 -9.27
N ASP A 139 -14.70 15.23 -9.83
CA ASP A 139 -15.93 14.84 -9.14
C ASP A 139 -15.71 13.45 -8.53
N ILE A 140 -15.72 13.39 -7.21
CA ILE A 140 -15.38 12.15 -6.49
C ILE A 140 -16.59 11.66 -5.73
N GLU A 141 -17.01 10.43 -6.04
CA GLU A 141 -18.11 9.78 -5.34
C GLU A 141 -17.65 9.28 -3.98
N VAL A 142 -18.38 9.68 -2.95
CA VAL A 142 -18.21 9.22 -1.57
C VAL A 142 -19.58 8.73 -1.06
N PRO A 143 -19.62 7.98 0.06
CA PRO A 143 -20.91 7.45 0.57
C PRO A 143 -21.99 8.50 0.77
N ASN A 144 -21.61 9.73 1.08
CA ASN A 144 -22.55 10.84 1.34
C ASN A 144 -22.89 11.66 0.09
N GLY A 145 -22.42 11.28 -1.10
CA GLY A 145 -22.68 12.00 -2.34
C GLY A 145 -21.44 12.24 -3.17
N ILE A 146 -21.41 13.35 -3.89
CA ILE A 146 -20.30 13.71 -4.75
C ILE A 146 -19.59 14.92 -4.15
N VAL A 147 -18.27 14.83 -4.02
CA VAL A 147 -17.41 15.94 -3.57
C VAL A 147 -16.59 16.42 -4.75
N HIS A 148 -16.47 17.74 -4.90
CA HIS A 148 -15.72 18.37 -5.98
C HIS A 148 -14.40 18.90 -5.46
N PHE A 149 -13.29 18.43 -6.06
CA PHE A 149 -11.95 18.89 -5.72
C PHE A 149 -11.29 19.54 -6.92
N GLU A 150 -10.76 20.73 -6.71
CA GLU A 150 -9.94 21.42 -7.71
C GLU A 150 -8.48 21.06 -7.51
N VAL A 151 -7.78 20.72 -8.59
CA VAL A 151 -6.34 20.44 -8.54
C VAL A 151 -5.59 21.78 -8.48
N ILE A 152 -4.92 22.04 -7.39
CA ILE A 152 -4.20 23.30 -7.15
C ILE A 152 -2.75 23.21 -7.59
N LYS A 153 -2.11 22.07 -7.33
CA LYS A 153 -0.69 21.89 -7.57
C LYS A 153 -0.37 20.42 -7.81
N ILE A 154 0.58 20.15 -8.70
CA ILE A 154 1.08 18.81 -8.97
C ILE A 154 2.61 18.85 -8.79
N GLU A 155 3.14 17.93 -8.00
CA GLU A 155 4.56 17.87 -7.69
C GLU A 155 5.08 16.44 -7.88
N ARG A 156 6.39 16.32 -8.06
CA ARG A 156 7.09 15.03 -7.95
C ARG A 156 7.17 14.62 -6.48
N LEU A 157 7.22 13.31 -6.23
CA LEU A 157 7.44 12.79 -4.88
C LEU A 157 8.83 13.13 -4.35
#